data_0aa894bb28371cd0f2a159a0c05d9f7e
#
_entry.id   0aa894bb28371cd0f2a159a0c05d9f7e
#
_cell.length_a   1.000
_cell.length_b   1.000
_cell.length_c   1.000
_cell.angle_alpha   90.00
_cell.angle_beta   90.00
_cell.angle_gamma   90.00
#
_symmetry.space_group_name_H-M   'P 1'
#
loop_
_entity.id
_entity.type
_entity.pdbx_description
1 polymer ?
#
loop_
_entity_poly.entity_id
_entity_poly.type
_entity_poly.pdbx_seq_one_letter_code
_entity_poly.pdbx_strand_id
1 'polypeptide(L)'
;MPVGKRPIIIPEKVKVELKGEEIFVSGPLGTLNMKIHPAVDVILDNSQIWVKEKNPKAKKFRGLMWSLINNMVIGVTKGFEKILELRGQGYRAQKTKEGLQLFVGFSHPVNFPLPKGIEIDVRQAPNPDDPKTPLTEVVVKGIDKYLVGQVAANIRKIKPPDSYKGKGIRYKGEIVKLKPGKKAVSAT
;
A
#
# COMPACT_ATOMS: atom_id res chain seq x y z
N MET A 1 -7.77 -25.12 2.89
CA MET A 1 -6.47 -25.38 3.52
C MET A 1 -5.96 -24.10 4.16
N PRO A 2 -5.40 -24.13 5.38
CA PRO A 2 -4.87 -22.94 6.03
C PRO A 2 -3.70 -22.32 5.26
N VAL A 3 -3.58 -21.00 5.33
CA VAL A 3 -2.49 -20.22 4.73
C VAL A 3 -1.14 -20.75 5.20
N GLY A 4 -0.18 -20.90 4.28
CA GLY A 4 1.16 -21.44 4.57
C GLY A 4 1.31 -22.95 4.41
N LYS A 5 0.23 -23.71 4.15
CA LYS A 5 0.31 -25.14 3.77
C LYS A 5 0.28 -25.37 2.27
N ARG A 6 0.03 -24.31 1.48
CA ARG A 6 0.03 -24.40 0.01
C ARG A 6 1.37 -23.93 -0.52
N PRO A 7 1.87 -24.50 -1.63
CA PRO A 7 3.02 -23.94 -2.30
C PRO A 7 2.69 -22.56 -2.89
N ILE A 8 3.70 -21.71 -3.02
CA ILE A 8 3.62 -20.49 -3.80
C ILE A 8 4.06 -20.84 -5.22
N ILE A 9 3.19 -20.57 -6.19
CA ILE A 9 3.46 -20.83 -7.60
C ILE A 9 4.34 -19.69 -8.12
N ILE A 10 5.46 -20.02 -8.75
CA ILE A 10 6.36 -19.08 -9.40
C ILE A 10 5.88 -18.89 -10.85
N PRO A 11 5.49 -17.68 -11.27
CA PRO A 11 5.15 -17.42 -12.67
C PRO A 11 6.40 -17.55 -13.56
N GLU A 12 6.23 -17.89 -14.84
CA GLU A 12 7.32 -18.11 -15.81
C GLU A 12 8.30 -16.94 -15.93
N LYS A 13 7.84 -15.70 -15.67
CA LYS A 13 8.66 -14.47 -15.76
C LYS A 13 9.37 -14.10 -14.46
N VAL A 14 9.32 -14.96 -13.44
CA VAL A 14 9.92 -14.69 -12.13
C VAL A 14 11.02 -15.70 -11.87
N LYS A 15 12.20 -15.18 -11.49
CA LYS A 15 13.33 -15.99 -10.98
C LYS A 15 13.39 -15.85 -9.48
N VAL A 16 13.58 -16.98 -8.80
CA VAL A 16 13.75 -17.02 -7.35
C VAL A 16 15.07 -17.70 -7.04
N GLU A 17 15.93 -17.04 -6.26
CA GLU A 17 17.22 -17.56 -5.83
C GLU A 17 17.31 -17.53 -4.32
N LEU A 18 17.88 -18.57 -3.73
CA LEU A 18 18.23 -18.63 -2.31
C LEU A 18 19.76 -18.46 -2.19
N LYS A 19 20.19 -17.44 -1.45
CA LYS A 19 21.60 -17.18 -1.14
C LYS A 19 21.79 -17.14 0.37
N GLY A 20 22.23 -18.23 0.95
CA GLY A 20 22.37 -18.35 2.41
C GLY A 20 21.03 -18.19 3.11
N GLU A 21 20.91 -17.16 3.93
CA GLU A 21 19.69 -16.86 4.70
C GLU A 21 18.75 -15.84 4.00
N GLU A 22 19.02 -15.49 2.74
CA GLU A 22 18.22 -14.51 2.00
C GLU A 22 17.55 -15.15 0.78
N ILE A 23 16.33 -14.72 0.53
CA ILE A 23 15.60 -15.03 -0.70
C ILE A 23 15.58 -13.79 -1.60
N PHE A 24 15.91 -14.00 -2.87
CA PHE A 24 15.86 -12.99 -3.93
C PHE A 24 14.77 -13.38 -4.91
N VAL A 25 13.88 -12.45 -5.20
CA VAL A 25 12.81 -12.64 -6.17
C VAL A 25 12.92 -11.56 -7.23
N SER A 26 13.24 -11.98 -8.46
CA SER A 26 13.42 -11.08 -9.61
C SER A 26 12.31 -11.30 -10.62
N GLY A 27 11.72 -10.23 -11.11
CA GLY A 27 10.62 -10.26 -12.09
C GLY A 27 10.66 -9.05 -13.02
N PRO A 28 9.66 -8.89 -13.88
CA PRO A 28 9.63 -7.85 -14.89
C PRO A 28 9.64 -6.42 -14.33
N LEU A 29 9.13 -6.21 -13.10
CA LEU A 29 9.07 -4.88 -12.48
C LEU A 29 10.29 -4.57 -11.60
N GLY A 30 11.13 -5.57 -11.29
CA GLY A 30 12.34 -5.37 -10.50
C GLY A 30 12.68 -6.57 -9.64
N THR A 31 13.58 -6.35 -8.68
CA THR A 31 14.06 -7.38 -7.76
C THR A 31 13.79 -6.96 -6.32
N LEU A 32 13.31 -7.90 -5.52
CA LEU A 32 13.15 -7.78 -4.08
C LEU A 32 14.00 -8.84 -3.38
N ASN A 33 14.55 -8.51 -2.23
CA ASN A 33 15.22 -9.47 -1.36
C ASN A 33 14.70 -9.36 0.07
N MET A 34 14.80 -10.47 0.80
CA MET A 34 14.37 -10.55 2.20
C MET A 34 15.14 -11.63 2.94
N LYS A 35 15.45 -11.38 4.20
CA LYS A 35 15.99 -12.39 5.12
C LYS A 35 14.94 -13.43 5.49
N ILE A 36 15.31 -14.69 5.40
CA ILE A 36 14.49 -15.82 5.84
C ILE A 36 14.59 -15.93 7.37
N HIS A 37 13.46 -16.10 8.04
CA HIS A 37 13.45 -16.28 9.48
C HIS A 37 14.11 -17.64 9.84
N PRO A 38 15.06 -17.70 10.81
CA PRO A 38 15.84 -18.91 11.11
C PRO A 38 15.01 -20.13 11.56
N ALA A 39 13.79 -19.91 12.03
CA ALA A 39 12.87 -20.97 12.44
C ALA A 39 12.09 -21.63 11.27
N VAL A 40 12.38 -21.22 10.03
CA VAL A 40 11.64 -21.67 8.84
C VAL A 40 12.63 -22.09 7.76
N ASP A 41 12.28 -23.16 7.04
CA ASP A 41 12.98 -23.60 5.83
C ASP A 41 12.17 -23.22 4.58
N VAL A 42 12.88 -22.68 3.58
CA VAL A 42 12.31 -22.38 2.27
C VAL A 42 12.93 -23.33 1.25
N ILE A 43 12.09 -24.10 0.58
CA ILE A 43 12.50 -25.09 -0.41
C ILE A 43 11.98 -24.64 -1.77
N LEU A 44 12.87 -24.56 -2.74
CA LEU A 44 12.54 -24.32 -4.14
C LEU A 44 12.40 -25.66 -4.85
N ASP A 45 11.27 -25.89 -5.49
CA ASP A 45 10.99 -27.10 -6.28
C ASP A 45 10.43 -26.65 -7.64
N ASN A 46 11.28 -26.71 -8.68
CA ASN A 46 10.99 -26.31 -10.06
C ASN A 46 10.28 -24.95 -10.20
N SER A 47 8.96 -24.92 -10.10
CA SER A 47 8.12 -23.72 -10.23
C SER A 47 7.31 -23.41 -8.96
N GLN A 48 7.70 -23.97 -7.83
CA GLN A 48 6.98 -23.82 -6.57
C GLN A 48 7.92 -23.51 -5.41
N ILE A 49 7.46 -22.70 -4.47
CA ILE A 49 8.16 -22.41 -3.22
C ILE A 49 7.38 -23.04 -2.08
N TRP A 50 8.05 -23.90 -1.33
CA TRP A 50 7.51 -24.49 -0.12
C TRP A 50 8.14 -23.83 1.11
N VAL A 51 7.30 -23.49 2.08
CA VAL A 51 7.72 -22.91 3.36
C VAL A 51 7.38 -23.91 4.46
N LYS A 52 8.41 -24.45 5.12
CA LYS A 52 8.26 -25.45 6.19
C LYS A 52 8.74 -24.89 7.52
N GLU A 53 8.06 -25.22 8.60
CA GLU A 53 8.53 -24.94 9.97
C GLU A 53 9.59 -25.95 10.40
N LYS A 54 10.69 -25.48 11.04
CA LYS A 54 11.70 -26.33 11.66
C LYS A 54 11.19 -26.98 12.95
N ASN A 55 10.31 -26.26 13.67
CA ASN A 55 9.75 -26.69 14.95
C ASN A 55 8.25 -26.40 15.02
N PRO A 56 7.44 -27.21 15.74
CA PRO A 56 6.00 -26.99 15.89
C PRO A 56 5.63 -25.59 16.44
N LYS A 57 6.50 -25.02 17.29
CA LYS A 57 6.36 -23.64 17.84
C LYS A 57 6.54 -22.56 16.77
N ALA A 58 7.18 -22.87 15.66
CA ALA A 58 7.46 -21.95 14.54
C ALA A 58 6.32 -21.82 13.52
N LYS A 59 5.17 -22.46 13.72
CA LYS A 59 4.02 -22.44 12.83
C LYS A 59 3.56 -21.01 12.46
N LYS A 60 3.65 -20.06 13.38
CA LYS A 60 3.35 -18.65 13.14
C LYS A 60 4.29 -18.01 12.12
N PHE A 61 5.58 -18.34 12.18
CA PHE A 61 6.59 -17.81 11.26
C PHE A 61 6.46 -18.40 9.85
N ARG A 62 6.01 -19.65 9.73
CA ARG A 62 5.72 -20.26 8.44
C ARG A 62 4.65 -19.44 7.66
N GLY A 63 3.53 -19.12 8.31
CA GLY A 63 2.47 -18.32 7.68
C GLY A 63 2.92 -16.90 7.33
N LEU A 64 3.73 -16.27 8.22
CA LEU A 64 4.32 -14.96 7.96
C LEU A 64 5.24 -15.00 6.73
N MET A 65 6.21 -15.92 6.71
CA MET A 65 7.16 -16.04 5.60
C MET A 65 6.47 -16.38 4.29
N TRP A 66 5.50 -17.28 4.31
CA TRP A 66 4.68 -17.60 3.16
C TRP A 66 4.00 -16.35 2.58
N SER A 67 3.37 -15.53 3.44
CA SER A 67 2.68 -14.30 3.02
C SER A 67 3.65 -13.26 2.46
N LEU A 68 4.83 -13.10 3.08
CA LEU A 68 5.85 -12.15 2.62
C LEU A 68 6.41 -12.58 1.26
N ILE A 69 6.79 -13.85 1.09
CA ILE A 69 7.32 -14.37 -0.17
C ILE A 69 6.26 -14.28 -1.28
N ASN A 70 5.01 -14.63 -0.97
CA ASN A 70 3.91 -14.50 -1.93
C ASN A 70 3.69 -13.04 -2.36
N ASN A 71 3.78 -12.08 -1.40
CA ASN A 71 3.71 -10.66 -1.73
C ASN A 71 4.89 -10.22 -2.62
N MET A 72 6.11 -10.74 -2.40
CA MET A 72 7.25 -10.45 -3.28
C MET A 72 7.00 -10.94 -4.70
N VAL A 73 6.52 -12.17 -4.88
CA VAL A 73 6.18 -12.74 -6.20
C VAL A 73 5.12 -11.89 -6.91
N ILE A 74 4.07 -11.50 -6.22
CA ILE A 74 3.02 -10.62 -6.77
C ILE A 74 3.60 -9.23 -7.09
N GLY A 75 4.42 -8.69 -6.18
CA GLY A 75 5.00 -7.35 -6.33
C GLY A 75 5.90 -7.22 -7.54
N VAL A 76 6.78 -8.19 -7.80
CA VAL A 76 7.66 -8.15 -8.97
C VAL A 76 6.95 -8.46 -10.30
N THR A 77 5.74 -9.03 -10.25
CA THR A 77 4.93 -9.35 -11.46
C THR A 77 3.93 -8.26 -11.80
N LYS A 78 3.06 -7.93 -10.86
CA LYS A 78 1.92 -7.01 -11.07
C LYS A 78 2.12 -5.67 -10.39
N GLY A 79 2.99 -5.61 -9.39
CA GLY A 79 3.11 -4.46 -8.50
C GLY A 79 1.95 -4.35 -7.52
N PHE A 80 2.03 -3.35 -6.68
CA PHE A 80 0.96 -2.95 -5.75
C PHE A 80 0.59 -1.51 -5.99
N GLU A 81 -0.68 -1.19 -5.81
CA GLU A 81 -1.16 0.17 -5.83
C GLU A 81 -2.07 0.46 -4.64
N LYS A 82 -2.02 1.70 -4.16
CA LYS A 82 -2.96 2.28 -3.21
C LYS A 82 -3.43 3.62 -3.72
N ILE A 83 -4.75 3.81 -3.74
CA ILE A 83 -5.37 5.02 -4.22
C ILE A 83 -5.88 5.82 -3.03
N LEU A 84 -5.50 7.08 -2.97
CA LEU A 84 -5.96 8.04 -1.98
C LEU A 84 -6.82 9.10 -2.67
N GLU A 85 -7.92 9.48 -2.05
CA GLU A 85 -8.82 10.53 -2.48
C GLU A 85 -8.63 11.77 -1.62
N LEU A 86 -8.42 12.92 -2.23
CA LEU A 86 -8.36 14.21 -1.59
C LEU A 86 -9.76 14.83 -1.60
N ARG A 87 -10.46 14.78 -0.49
CA ARG A 87 -11.81 15.34 -0.37
C ARG A 87 -11.79 16.67 0.37
N GLY A 88 -12.17 17.72 -0.30
CA GLY A 88 -12.24 19.08 0.25
C GLY A 88 -12.22 20.12 -0.85
N GLN A 89 -12.87 21.25 -0.63
CA GLN A 89 -12.88 22.35 -1.57
C GLN A 89 -11.45 22.90 -1.73
N GLY A 90 -10.96 22.99 -2.97
CA GLY A 90 -9.62 23.47 -3.29
C GLY A 90 -8.49 22.46 -2.96
N TYR A 91 -8.80 21.22 -2.53
CA TYR A 91 -7.78 20.21 -2.31
C TYR A 91 -7.24 19.69 -3.64
N ARG A 92 -5.93 19.70 -3.77
CA ARG A 92 -5.25 19.26 -4.98
C ARG A 92 -3.89 18.68 -4.64
N ALA A 93 -3.36 17.87 -5.54
CA ALA A 93 -2.00 17.35 -5.49
C ALA A 93 -1.29 17.61 -6.81
N GLN A 94 0.01 17.76 -6.77
CA GLN A 94 0.86 17.90 -7.96
C GLN A 94 2.10 17.05 -7.80
N LYS A 95 2.44 16.30 -8.85
CA LYS A 95 3.70 15.57 -8.91
C LYS A 95 4.83 16.54 -9.19
N THR A 96 5.89 16.48 -8.40
CA THR A 96 7.10 17.28 -8.58
C THR A 96 8.29 16.35 -8.87
N LYS A 97 9.44 16.91 -9.24
CA LYS A 97 10.67 16.14 -9.48
C LYS A 97 11.15 15.39 -8.22
N GLU A 98 10.88 15.96 -7.04
CA GLU A 98 11.34 15.44 -5.74
C GLU A 98 10.27 14.63 -5.00
N GLY A 99 9.04 14.62 -5.49
CA GLY A 99 7.98 13.93 -4.82
C GLY A 99 6.57 14.39 -5.14
N LEU A 100 5.77 14.56 -4.11
CA LEU A 100 4.37 14.98 -4.17
C LEU A 100 4.17 16.26 -3.39
N GLN A 101 3.56 17.25 -4.01
CA GLN A 101 3.13 18.48 -3.36
C GLN A 101 1.61 18.45 -3.13
N LEU A 102 1.19 18.68 -1.89
CA LEU A 102 -0.19 18.58 -1.44
C LEU A 102 -0.71 19.94 -0.99
N PHE A 103 -1.86 20.33 -1.53
CA PHE A 103 -2.63 21.50 -1.11
C PHE A 103 -3.91 21.01 -0.42
N VAL A 104 -3.89 20.95 0.90
CA VAL A 104 -4.95 20.31 1.70
C VAL A 104 -5.47 21.22 2.82
N GLY A 105 -5.58 22.51 2.49
CA GLY A 105 -6.15 23.52 3.39
C GLY A 105 -5.21 24.00 4.49
N PHE A 106 -3.90 23.88 4.29
CA PHE A 106 -2.89 24.58 5.06
C PHE A 106 -2.52 25.89 4.35
N SER A 107 -1.92 26.84 5.07
CA SER A 107 -1.46 28.12 4.53
C SER A 107 -0.34 27.96 3.50
N HIS A 108 0.41 26.87 3.55
CA HIS A 108 1.48 26.52 2.63
C HIS A 108 1.30 25.09 2.09
N PRO A 109 1.81 24.78 0.89
CA PRO A 109 1.79 23.43 0.37
C PRO A 109 2.68 22.52 1.20
N VAL A 110 2.27 21.26 1.37
CA VAL A 110 3.06 20.24 2.04
C VAL A 110 3.82 19.42 0.99
N ASN A 111 5.14 19.45 1.04
CA ASN A 111 6.00 18.66 0.18
C ASN A 111 6.27 17.31 0.84
N PHE A 112 5.98 16.23 0.11
CA PHE A 112 6.19 14.86 0.55
C PHE A 112 7.25 14.21 -0.33
N PRO A 113 8.48 13.96 0.20
CA PRO A 113 9.54 13.30 -0.56
C PRO A 113 9.20 11.83 -0.80
N LEU A 114 9.51 11.32 -1.99
CA LEU A 114 9.26 9.93 -2.34
C LEU A 114 10.47 9.06 -2.04
N PRO A 115 10.29 7.94 -1.34
CA PRO A 115 11.35 6.94 -1.21
C PRO A 115 11.59 6.23 -2.56
N LYS A 116 12.81 5.71 -2.72
CA LYS A 116 13.18 4.90 -3.90
C LYS A 116 12.24 3.70 -4.05
N GLY A 117 11.84 3.37 -5.28
CA GLY A 117 10.97 2.23 -5.58
C GLY A 117 9.46 2.52 -5.45
N ILE A 118 9.09 3.78 -5.22
CA ILE A 118 7.71 4.25 -5.27
C ILE A 118 7.51 5.21 -6.41
N GLU A 119 6.45 4.99 -7.16
CA GLU A 119 5.93 5.90 -8.17
C GLU A 119 4.61 6.49 -7.71
N ILE A 120 4.41 7.77 -7.99
CA ILE A 120 3.14 8.43 -7.75
C ILE A 120 2.58 8.94 -9.06
N ASP A 121 1.27 8.76 -9.20
CA ASP A 121 0.48 9.34 -10.26
C ASP A 121 -0.66 10.17 -9.65
N VAL A 122 -0.99 11.28 -10.29
CA VAL A 122 -2.06 12.18 -9.84
C VAL A 122 -3.08 12.29 -10.95
N ARG A 123 -4.31 11.95 -10.67
CA ARG A 123 -5.40 12.00 -11.64
C ARG A 123 -6.64 12.64 -11.04
N GLN A 124 -7.52 13.12 -11.90
CA GLN A 124 -8.84 13.57 -11.50
C GLN A 124 -9.86 12.43 -11.68
N ALA A 125 -10.76 12.32 -10.73
CA ALA A 125 -11.83 11.34 -10.75
C ALA A 125 -13.18 12.02 -10.43
N PRO A 126 -14.30 11.44 -10.87
CA PRO A 126 -15.62 11.94 -10.50
C PRO A 126 -15.79 11.87 -8.98
N ASN A 127 -16.33 12.95 -8.43
CA ASN A 127 -16.63 13.01 -7.01
C ASN A 127 -18.03 12.41 -6.75
N PRO A 128 -18.14 11.33 -5.98
CA PRO A 128 -19.45 10.74 -5.69
C PRO A 128 -20.37 11.65 -4.90
N ASP A 129 -19.81 12.59 -4.11
CA ASP A 129 -20.57 13.49 -3.25
C ASP A 129 -21.00 14.77 -3.99
N ASP A 130 -20.27 15.17 -5.04
CA ASP A 130 -20.57 16.34 -5.87
C ASP A 130 -20.08 16.13 -7.31
N PRO A 131 -20.96 15.73 -8.24
CA PRO A 131 -20.58 15.46 -9.63
C PRO A 131 -20.02 16.68 -10.38
N LYS A 132 -20.24 17.91 -9.88
CA LYS A 132 -19.77 19.15 -10.53
C LYS A 132 -18.30 19.46 -10.22
N THR A 133 -17.77 18.96 -9.11
CA THR A 133 -16.39 19.21 -8.68
C THR A 133 -15.58 17.90 -8.69
N PRO A 134 -14.66 17.72 -9.66
CA PRO A 134 -13.82 16.52 -9.67
C PRO A 134 -12.93 16.48 -8.42
N LEU A 135 -12.72 15.27 -7.90
CA LEU A 135 -11.78 15.06 -6.81
C LEU A 135 -10.40 14.64 -7.36
N THR A 136 -9.35 14.99 -6.63
CA THR A 136 -8.00 14.56 -6.96
C THR A 136 -7.73 13.20 -6.32
N GLU A 137 -7.34 12.23 -7.14
CA GLU A 137 -6.82 10.93 -6.69
C GLU A 137 -5.30 10.92 -6.78
N VAL A 138 -4.66 10.42 -5.72
CA VAL A 138 -3.22 10.14 -5.67
C VAL A 138 -3.05 8.62 -5.68
N VAL A 139 -2.44 8.11 -6.72
CA VAL A 139 -2.17 6.68 -6.90
C VAL A 139 -0.72 6.41 -6.52
N VAL A 140 -0.51 5.63 -5.47
CA VAL A 140 0.81 5.21 -4.99
C VAL A 140 1.09 3.82 -5.52
N LYS A 141 2.15 3.66 -6.34
CA LYS A 141 2.53 2.39 -6.97
C LYS A 141 3.93 1.97 -6.55
N GLY A 142 4.16 0.66 -6.49
CA GLY A 142 5.49 0.10 -6.21
C GLY A 142 5.50 -1.41 -6.19
N ILE A 143 6.68 -1.98 -6.17
CA ILE A 143 6.89 -3.43 -6.12
C ILE A 143 6.78 -3.98 -4.69
N ASP A 144 7.11 -3.18 -3.69
CA ASP A 144 7.04 -3.58 -2.28
C ASP A 144 5.71 -3.16 -1.65
N LYS A 145 4.90 -4.16 -1.27
CA LYS A 145 3.61 -3.96 -0.63
C LYS A 145 3.69 -3.14 0.66
N TYR A 146 4.72 -3.41 1.47
CA TYR A 146 4.93 -2.72 2.74
C TYR A 146 5.22 -1.24 2.49
N LEU A 147 6.15 -0.95 1.60
CA LEU A 147 6.56 0.41 1.27
C LEU A 147 5.41 1.22 0.67
N VAL A 148 4.64 0.63 -0.28
CA VAL A 148 3.43 1.24 -0.86
C VAL A 148 2.41 1.56 0.24
N GLY A 149 2.17 0.61 1.15
CA GLY A 149 1.25 0.81 2.26
C GLY A 149 1.70 1.90 3.22
N GLN A 150 2.99 1.93 3.57
CA GLN A 150 3.58 2.91 4.47
C GLN A 150 3.53 4.33 3.89
N VAL A 151 3.89 4.48 2.61
CA VAL A 151 3.83 5.78 1.90
C VAL A 151 2.39 6.29 1.84
N ALA A 152 1.44 5.43 1.47
CA ALA A 152 0.02 5.81 1.43
C ALA A 152 -0.50 6.22 2.83
N ALA A 153 -0.11 5.51 3.88
CA ALA A 153 -0.46 5.84 5.26
C ALA A 153 0.14 7.19 5.70
N ASN A 154 1.40 7.44 5.35
CA ASN A 154 2.07 8.71 5.66
C ASN A 154 1.40 9.90 4.95
N ILE A 155 1.04 9.75 3.67
CA ILE A 155 0.30 10.77 2.92
C ILE A 155 -1.07 11.03 3.59
N ARG A 156 -1.82 9.97 3.94
CA ARG A 156 -3.11 10.09 4.64
C ARG A 156 -2.97 10.79 6.00
N LYS A 157 -1.88 10.56 6.72
CA LYS A 157 -1.61 11.16 8.03
C LYS A 157 -1.41 12.68 7.97
N ILE A 158 -1.02 13.26 6.83
CA ILE A 158 -0.84 14.71 6.66
C ILE A 158 -2.15 15.45 6.93
N LYS A 159 -3.27 14.93 6.41
CA LYS A 159 -4.61 15.49 6.65
C LYS A 159 -5.64 14.38 6.72
N PRO A 160 -5.80 13.72 7.87
CA PRO A 160 -6.79 12.67 8.02
C PRO A 160 -8.21 13.22 7.84
N PRO A 161 -9.17 12.39 7.43
CA PRO A 161 -10.54 12.84 7.23
C PRO A 161 -11.15 13.32 8.55
N ASP A 162 -11.75 14.50 8.49
CA ASP A 162 -12.50 15.08 9.60
C ASP A 162 -13.80 14.32 9.87
N SER A 163 -14.11 14.12 11.15
CA SER A 163 -15.30 13.34 11.55
C SER A 163 -16.62 14.09 11.40
N TYR A 164 -16.64 15.40 11.13
CA TYR A 164 -17.87 16.17 10.97
C TYR A 164 -18.22 16.45 9.52
N LYS A 165 -17.26 16.89 8.71
CA LYS A 165 -17.46 17.24 7.30
C LYS A 165 -16.85 16.22 6.33
N GLY A 166 -16.07 15.25 6.81
CA GLY A 166 -15.42 14.24 5.98
C GLY A 166 -14.30 14.77 5.08
N LYS A 167 -13.88 16.04 5.26
CA LYS A 167 -12.79 16.66 4.49
C LYS A 167 -11.44 16.10 4.94
N GLY A 168 -10.59 15.73 4.01
CA GLY A 168 -9.27 15.13 4.30
C GLY A 168 -8.80 14.18 3.21
N ILE A 169 -7.72 13.46 3.49
CA ILE A 169 -7.17 12.43 2.63
C ILE A 169 -7.65 11.07 3.15
N ARG A 170 -8.30 10.29 2.30
CA ARG A 170 -8.80 8.96 2.64
C ARG A 170 -8.43 7.93 1.57
N TYR A 171 -8.46 6.66 1.90
CA TYR A 171 -8.33 5.61 0.90
C TYR A 171 -9.56 5.58 0.00
N LYS A 172 -9.37 5.20 -1.26
CA LYS A 172 -10.50 4.98 -2.17
C LYS A 172 -11.42 3.88 -1.61
N GLY A 173 -12.72 4.22 -1.49
CA GLY A 173 -13.70 3.33 -0.89
C GLY A 173 -13.71 3.30 0.65
N GLU A 174 -12.92 4.13 1.33
CA GLU A 174 -12.98 4.26 2.80
C GLU A 174 -14.27 5.00 3.20
N ILE A 175 -15.07 4.35 4.05
CA ILE A 175 -16.28 4.95 4.62
C ILE A 175 -15.91 5.66 5.91
N VAL A 176 -16.03 6.99 5.91
CA VAL A 176 -15.81 7.81 7.09
C VAL A 176 -17.12 7.98 7.83
N LYS A 177 -17.21 7.51 9.07
CA LYS A 177 -18.38 7.71 9.94
C LYS A 177 -18.43 9.18 10.37
N LEU A 178 -19.39 9.93 9.87
CA LEU A 178 -19.61 11.32 10.23
C LEU A 178 -20.42 11.41 11.54
N LYS A 179 -19.98 12.30 12.42
CA LYS A 179 -20.72 12.64 13.63
C LYS A 179 -21.75 13.74 13.32
N PRO A 180 -22.94 13.73 13.93
CA PRO A 180 -23.87 14.84 13.80
C PRO A 180 -23.25 16.12 14.38
N GLY A 181 -23.39 17.20 13.65
CA GLY A 181 -23.01 18.55 14.14
C GLY A 181 -23.89 18.98 15.31
N LYS A 182 -23.50 20.05 15.99
CA LYS A 182 -24.37 20.66 17.00
C LYS A 182 -25.68 21.09 16.34
N LYS A 183 -26.81 20.59 16.85
CA LYS A 183 -28.13 21.15 16.48
C LYS A 183 -28.15 22.61 16.94
N ALA A 184 -28.46 23.55 16.05
CA ALA A 184 -28.78 24.90 16.45
C ALA A 184 -29.98 24.81 17.39
N VAL A 185 -29.84 25.24 18.64
CA VAL A 185 -30.95 25.43 19.55
C VAL A 185 -31.71 26.60 18.95
N SER A 186 -32.86 26.33 18.33
CA SER A 186 -33.82 27.37 17.98
C SER A 186 -34.24 28.04 19.28
N ALA A 187 -33.79 29.24 19.53
CA ALA A 187 -34.33 30.13 20.56
C ALA A 187 -35.80 30.37 20.17
N THR A 188 -36.71 29.87 20.99
CA THR A 188 -38.13 30.24 21.01
C THR A 188 -38.28 31.56 21.69
#